data_326d4e5697773fca83826bc1ea022737
#
_entry.id   326d4e5697773fca83826bc1ea022737
#
_cell.length_a   1.000
_cell.length_b   1.000
_cell.length_c   1.000
_cell.angle_alpha   90.00
_cell.angle_beta   90.00
_cell.angle_gamma   90.00
#
_symmetry.space_group_name_H-M   'P 1'
#
loop_
_entity.id
_entity.type
_entity.pdbx_description
1 polymer ?
#
loop_
_entity_poly.entity_id
_entity_poly.type
_entity_poly.pdbx_seq_one_letter_code
_entity_poly.pdbx_strand_id
1 'polypeptide(L)'
;MEARPQQPLEDRALLAEVARSLVANPVHVRVEEEQRGKTLVLNLYVLPQDRGSVIGKKGQTIHAIRKLFSAIGFKDGREVIVELATD
;
A
#
# COMPACT_ATOMS: atom_id res chain seq x y z
N MET A 1 -20.70 -18.40 -12.67
CA MET A 1 -19.68 -17.41 -12.69
C MET A 1 -18.53 -17.80 -11.76
N GLU A 2 -17.40 -17.68 -12.23
CA GLU A 2 -16.24 -18.08 -11.45
C GLU A 2 -15.76 -16.92 -10.60
N ALA A 3 -15.22 -17.26 -9.47
CA ALA A 3 -14.59 -16.27 -8.61
C ALA A 3 -13.31 -15.84 -9.29
N ARG A 4 -13.08 -14.54 -9.29
CA ARG A 4 -11.82 -14.04 -9.77
C ARG A 4 -10.74 -14.31 -8.73
N PRO A 5 -9.61 -14.86 -9.14
CA PRO A 5 -8.55 -15.09 -8.18
C PRO A 5 -8.03 -13.77 -7.62
N GLN A 6 -7.55 -13.82 -6.40
CA GLN A 6 -6.91 -12.68 -5.81
C GLN A 6 -5.61 -12.41 -6.53
N GLN A 7 -5.39 -11.16 -6.88
CA GLN A 7 -4.21 -10.76 -7.62
C GLN A 7 -3.38 -9.82 -6.78
N PRO A 8 -2.07 -9.97 -6.76
CA PRO A 8 -1.23 -8.95 -6.13
C PRO A 8 -1.50 -7.56 -6.70
N LEU A 9 -1.91 -7.52 -7.99
CA LEU A 9 -2.28 -6.27 -8.62
C LEU A 9 -3.44 -5.59 -7.92
N GLU A 10 -4.37 -6.37 -7.37
CA GLU A 10 -5.49 -5.80 -6.65
C GLU A 10 -5.05 -5.11 -5.36
N ASP A 11 -4.09 -5.70 -4.66
CA ASP A 11 -3.53 -5.07 -3.46
C ASP A 11 -2.85 -3.77 -3.82
N ARG A 12 -2.09 -3.76 -4.92
CA ARG A 12 -1.42 -2.56 -5.37
C ARG A 12 -2.42 -1.48 -5.73
N ALA A 13 -3.47 -1.84 -6.43
CA ALA A 13 -4.50 -0.88 -6.83
C ALA A 13 -5.23 -0.32 -5.62
N LEU A 14 -5.51 -1.16 -4.63
CA LEU A 14 -6.17 -0.71 -3.42
C LEU A 14 -5.29 0.26 -2.65
N LEU A 15 -4.01 -0.05 -2.49
CA LEU A 15 -3.10 0.85 -1.79
C LEU A 15 -3.00 2.19 -2.52
N ALA A 16 -2.95 2.16 -3.84
CA ALA A 16 -2.90 3.40 -4.61
C ALA A 16 -4.14 4.25 -4.36
N GLU A 17 -5.32 3.62 -4.31
CA GLU A 17 -6.55 4.35 -4.05
C GLU A 17 -6.56 4.95 -2.65
N VAL A 18 -6.14 4.18 -1.66
CA VAL A 18 -6.06 4.69 -0.29
C VAL A 18 -5.14 5.91 -0.24
N ALA A 19 -3.96 5.80 -0.84
CA ALA A 19 -3.00 6.90 -0.82
C ALA A 19 -3.54 8.12 -1.56
N ARG A 20 -4.19 7.91 -2.71
CA ARG A 20 -4.74 9.04 -3.47
C ARG A 20 -5.77 9.82 -2.68
N SER A 21 -6.49 9.15 -1.81
CA SER A 21 -7.51 9.83 -1.00
C SER A 21 -6.91 10.64 0.14
N LEU A 22 -5.62 10.45 0.43
CA LEU A 22 -4.95 11.10 1.55
C LEU A 22 -4.10 12.30 1.15
N VAL A 23 -3.65 12.35 -0.10
CA VAL A 23 -2.63 13.33 -0.51
C VAL A 23 -3.25 14.47 -1.30
N ALA A 24 -2.51 15.57 -1.37
CA ALA A 24 -2.93 16.73 -2.15
C ALA A 24 -2.64 16.56 -3.64
N ASN A 25 -1.71 15.67 -3.99
CA ASN A 25 -1.26 15.50 -5.37
C ASN A 25 -1.44 14.05 -5.81
N PRO A 26 -2.69 13.61 -5.98
CA PRO A 26 -2.95 12.18 -6.23
C PRO A 26 -2.40 11.67 -7.55
N VAL A 27 -2.21 12.53 -8.53
CA VAL A 27 -1.71 12.09 -9.84
C VAL A 27 -0.28 11.56 -9.73
N HIS A 28 0.44 11.90 -8.67
CA HIS A 28 1.81 11.46 -8.47
C HIS A 28 1.94 10.23 -7.58
N VAL A 29 0.81 9.65 -7.17
CA VAL A 29 0.83 8.43 -6.38
C VAL A 29 1.12 7.25 -7.30
N ARG A 30 2.06 6.41 -6.88
CA ARG A 30 2.27 5.15 -7.59
C ARG A 30 2.71 4.09 -6.58
N VAL A 31 2.40 2.85 -6.89
CA VAL A 31 2.75 1.72 -6.05
C VAL A 31 3.47 0.71 -6.92
N GLU A 32 4.63 0.26 -6.45
CA GLU A 32 5.40 -0.77 -7.13
C GLU A 32 5.47 -2.00 -6.25
N GLU A 33 5.35 -3.16 -6.87
CA GLU A 33 5.40 -4.43 -6.17
C GLU A 33 6.79 -5.02 -6.24
N GLU A 34 7.18 -5.65 -5.15
CA GLU A 34 8.42 -6.38 -5.10
C GLU A 34 8.18 -7.68 -4.35
N GLN A 35 8.50 -8.80 -4.98
CA GLN A 35 8.33 -10.10 -4.34
C GLN A 35 9.66 -10.50 -3.70
N ARG A 36 9.66 -10.70 -2.39
CA ARG A 36 10.83 -11.14 -1.65
C ARG A 36 10.49 -12.45 -0.99
N GLY A 37 10.83 -13.58 -1.62
CA GLY A 37 10.44 -14.87 -1.11
C GLY A 37 8.94 -14.97 -1.03
N LYS A 38 8.42 -15.18 0.17
CA LYS A 38 6.98 -15.28 0.39
C LYS A 38 6.35 -13.95 0.78
N THR A 39 7.14 -12.89 0.80
CA THR A 39 6.67 -11.58 1.22
C THR A 39 6.45 -10.71 0.01
N LEU A 40 5.26 -10.14 -0.08
CA LEU A 40 4.97 -9.14 -1.09
C LEU A 40 5.20 -7.77 -0.47
N VAL A 41 6.11 -6.99 -1.06
CA VAL A 41 6.38 -5.64 -0.60
C VAL A 41 5.72 -4.67 -1.56
N LEU A 42 4.90 -3.80 -1.01
CA LEU A 42 4.25 -2.73 -1.76
C LEU A 42 4.98 -1.44 -1.44
N ASN A 43 5.69 -0.91 -2.42
CA ASN A 43 6.43 0.34 -2.27
C ASN A 43 5.56 1.48 -2.74
N LEU A 44 5.18 2.34 -1.80
CA LEU A 44 4.30 3.45 -2.09
C LEU A 44 5.13 4.71 -2.30
N TYR A 45 4.89 5.39 -3.42
CA TYR A 45 5.57 6.63 -3.77
C TYR A 45 4.56 7.75 -3.83
N VAL A 46 4.87 8.84 -3.15
CA VAL A 46 4.10 10.08 -3.22
C VAL A 46 5.09 11.22 -3.31
N LEU A 47 4.60 12.41 -3.63
CA LEU A 47 5.48 13.58 -3.61
C LEU A 47 6.01 13.81 -2.20
N PRO A 48 7.22 14.35 -2.06
CA PRO A 48 7.79 14.60 -0.73
C PRO A 48 6.87 15.40 0.18
N GLN A 49 6.20 16.42 -0.35
CA GLN A 49 5.31 17.26 0.45
C GLN A 49 4.04 16.51 0.89
N ASP A 50 3.75 15.37 0.28
CA ASP A 50 2.57 14.58 0.64
C ASP A 50 2.87 13.47 1.63
N ARG A 51 4.14 13.24 1.94
CA ARG A 51 4.51 12.13 2.83
C ARG A 51 3.87 12.28 4.21
N GLY A 52 3.82 13.51 4.71
CA GLY A 52 3.21 13.75 6.02
C GLY A 52 1.76 13.34 6.09
N SER A 53 1.02 13.52 4.98
CA SER A 53 -0.40 13.13 4.94
C SER A 53 -0.58 11.61 5.00
N VAL A 54 0.37 10.87 4.43
CA VAL A 54 0.32 9.41 4.47
C VAL A 54 0.78 8.88 5.81
N ILE A 55 1.78 9.50 6.41
CA ILE A 55 2.30 9.08 7.71
C ILE A 55 1.27 9.35 8.79
N GLY A 56 0.71 10.57 8.76
CA GLY A 56 -0.29 10.97 9.74
C GLY A 56 0.33 11.37 11.05
N LYS A 57 -0.50 11.90 11.94
CA LYS A 57 -0.07 12.36 13.24
C LYS A 57 0.51 11.18 14.02
N LYS A 58 1.74 11.34 14.48
CA LYS A 58 2.44 10.30 15.25
C LYS A 58 2.53 8.98 14.52
N GLY A 59 2.46 9.01 13.19
CA GLY A 59 2.58 7.80 12.40
C GLY A 59 1.32 6.93 12.39
N GLN A 60 0.19 7.46 12.85
CA GLN A 60 -1.01 6.64 13.02
C GLN A 60 -1.60 6.16 11.70
N THR A 61 -1.56 7.01 10.67
CA THR A 61 -2.17 6.65 9.40
C THR A 61 -1.38 5.54 8.71
N ILE A 62 -0.06 5.70 8.62
CA ILE A 62 0.74 4.67 7.98
C ILE A 62 0.70 3.35 8.77
N HIS A 63 0.61 3.45 10.10
CA HIS A 63 0.48 2.25 10.91
C HIS A 63 -0.82 1.52 10.61
N ALA A 64 -1.92 2.25 10.48
CA ALA A 64 -3.21 1.65 10.15
C ALA A 64 -3.20 1.02 8.77
N ILE A 65 -2.55 1.69 7.80
CA ILE A 65 -2.43 1.15 6.45
C ILE A 65 -1.66 -0.17 6.48
N ARG A 66 -0.55 -0.20 7.20
CA ARG A 66 0.25 -1.41 7.32
C ARG A 66 -0.53 -2.56 7.94
N LYS A 67 -1.29 -2.27 8.98
CA LYS A 67 -2.11 -3.29 9.61
C LYS A 67 -3.18 -3.82 8.68
N LEU A 68 -3.82 -2.93 7.93
CA LEU A 68 -4.85 -3.33 6.98
C LEU A 68 -4.29 -4.30 5.95
N PHE A 69 -3.17 -3.96 5.33
CA PHE A 69 -2.63 -4.79 4.27
C PHE A 69 -2.00 -6.07 4.79
N SER A 70 -1.46 -6.04 6.01
CA SER A 70 -0.99 -7.25 6.66
C SER A 70 -2.17 -8.22 6.90
N ALA A 71 -3.31 -7.70 7.33
CA ALA A 71 -4.50 -8.52 7.56
C ALA A 71 -5.04 -9.10 6.27
N ILE A 72 -5.05 -8.31 5.20
CA ILE A 72 -5.49 -8.81 3.89
C ILE A 72 -4.61 -9.95 3.43
N GLY A 73 -3.29 -9.78 3.55
CA GLY A 73 -2.36 -10.84 3.16
C GLY A 73 -2.50 -12.07 4.00
N PHE A 74 -2.66 -11.90 5.31
CA PHE A 74 -2.79 -13.02 6.22
C PHE A 74 -3.98 -13.90 5.84
N LYS A 75 -5.07 -13.28 5.45
CA LYS A 75 -6.26 -14.01 5.05
C LYS A 75 -5.99 -14.94 3.88
N ASP A 76 -5.09 -14.54 3.00
CA ASP A 76 -4.73 -15.33 1.81
C ASP A 76 -3.48 -16.17 2.04
N GLY A 77 -2.97 -16.22 3.26
CA GLY A 77 -1.75 -16.96 3.54
C GLY A 77 -0.49 -16.29 3.02
N ARG A 78 -0.52 -14.98 2.85
CA ARG A 78 0.61 -14.21 2.33
C ARG A 78 1.04 -13.19 3.36
N GLU A 79 2.32 -12.82 3.28
CA GLU A 79 2.82 -11.70 4.05
C GLU A 79 2.90 -10.49 3.14
N VAL A 80 2.23 -9.41 3.51
CA VAL A 80 2.22 -8.17 2.73
C VAL A 80 2.76 -7.05 3.59
N ILE A 81 3.78 -6.36 3.08
CA ILE A 81 4.42 -5.25 3.76
C ILE A 81 4.26 -4.00 2.91
N VAL A 82 3.90 -2.90 3.56
CA VAL A 82 3.79 -1.60 2.89
C VAL A 82 4.97 -0.74 3.34
N GLU A 83 5.71 -0.23 2.36
CA GLU A 83 6.82 0.68 2.63
C GLU A 83 6.54 2.01 1.94
N LEU A 84 6.77 3.09 2.66
CA LEU A 84 6.69 4.42 2.08
C LEU A 84 8.07 4.74 1.51
N ALA A 85 8.17 4.60 0.20
CA ALA A 85 9.45 4.72 -0.48
C ALA A 85 9.75 6.15 -0.87
N THR A 86 11.03 6.42 -1.15
CA THR A 86 11.45 7.70 -1.69
C THR A 86 12.11 7.48 -3.03
N ASP A 87 11.87 8.39 -3.93
CA ASP A 87 12.56 8.38 -5.22
C ASP A 87 13.99 8.86 -5.09
#